data_0e807c7ae36a1b6214f33a371028a098
#
_entry.id   0e807c7ae36a1b6214f33a371028a098
#
_cell.length_a   1.000
_cell.length_b   1.000
_cell.length_c   1.000
_cell.angle_alpha   90.00
_cell.angle_beta   90.00
_cell.angle_gamma   90.00
#
_symmetry.space_group_name_H-M   'P 1'
#
loop_
_entity.id
_entity.type
_entity.pdbx_description
1 polymer ?
#
loop_
_entity_poly.entity_id
_entity_poly.type
_entity_poly.pdbx_seq_one_letter_code
_entity_poly.pdbx_strand_id
1 'polypeptide(L)'
;MAAQTTERTRPFGVAYYDVEALYDTLPSKFYDDSAYSPQGRMRWDTRRYRRKIENVARVVDSMGMDVVALSGVENERVARDIAEACDGDYAYIHRTTDSGDGLDFALLYLGDSFFPRRVTPWRGALCVEGETRGRTLAVVIDRRSTSLGVLIAEKELRRNNNIIILGSHNKLNFDEYGLTDMTSGAERAGRGNRFRRGRWEMRDRIFADLADSVRCDVYIRSWMLMPDGRPRPTFDGAKYCGGFASCLPVFIYFDETVGY
;
A
#
# COMPACT_ATOMS: atom_id res chain seq x y z
N MET A 1 -16.83 29.02 -33.46
CA MET A 1 -16.07 27.81 -33.08
C MET A 1 -15.67 27.96 -31.61
N ALA A 2 -16.36 27.27 -30.71
CA ALA A 2 -16.04 27.27 -29.30
C ALA A 2 -14.87 26.29 -29.10
N ALA A 3 -13.76 26.82 -28.58
CA ALA A 3 -12.63 25.99 -28.15
C ALA A 3 -13.11 25.10 -27.00
N GLN A 4 -13.21 23.81 -27.21
CA GLN A 4 -13.35 22.84 -26.13
C GLN A 4 -12.05 22.88 -25.33
N THR A 5 -12.09 23.52 -24.19
CA THR A 5 -11.05 23.42 -23.16
C THR A 5 -11.14 21.98 -22.63
N THR A 6 -10.25 21.12 -23.11
CA THR A 6 -10.03 19.80 -22.50
C THR A 6 -9.52 20.07 -21.09
N GLU A 7 -10.37 19.96 -20.08
CA GLU A 7 -9.92 19.89 -18.70
C GLU A 7 -8.92 18.72 -18.61
N ARG A 8 -7.66 19.02 -18.39
CA ARG A 8 -6.67 18.02 -18.04
C ARG A 8 -7.08 17.43 -16.70
N THR A 9 -7.70 16.28 -16.73
CA THR A 9 -8.00 15.50 -15.54
C THR A 9 -6.66 15.17 -14.84
N ARG A 10 -6.59 15.38 -13.54
CA ARG A 10 -5.46 14.97 -12.71
C ARG A 10 -5.25 13.46 -12.90
N PRO A 11 -4.00 12.98 -13.12
CA PRO A 11 -3.76 11.55 -13.22
C PRO A 11 -4.18 10.83 -11.92
N PHE A 12 -4.72 9.62 -12.07
CA PHE A 12 -5.15 8.79 -10.95
C PHE A 12 -3.92 8.16 -10.28
N GLY A 13 -3.83 8.26 -8.96
CA GLY A 13 -2.69 7.83 -8.18
C GLY A 13 -3.01 6.63 -7.28
N VAL A 14 -2.18 5.58 -7.36
CA VAL A 14 -2.24 4.43 -6.46
C VAL A 14 -0.87 4.24 -5.79
N ALA A 15 -0.86 4.03 -4.47
CA ALA A 15 0.35 3.73 -3.73
C ALA A 15 0.23 2.45 -2.92
N TYR A 16 1.40 1.85 -2.64
CA TYR A 16 1.56 0.78 -1.66
C TYR A 16 2.54 1.20 -0.57
N TYR A 17 2.18 0.97 0.68
CA TYR A 17 3.01 1.28 1.82
C TYR A 17 2.96 0.15 2.86
N ASP A 18 4.08 -0.57 3.06
CA ASP A 18 4.25 -1.48 4.18
C ASP A 18 4.55 -0.66 5.44
N VAL A 19 3.55 -0.55 6.31
CA VAL A 19 3.66 0.20 7.57
C VAL A 19 4.35 -0.60 8.68
N GLU A 20 4.94 -1.75 8.37
CA GLU A 20 5.52 -2.72 9.31
C GLU A 20 4.42 -3.39 10.17
N ALA A 21 4.73 -3.64 11.44
CA ALA A 21 3.84 -4.28 12.38
C ALA A 21 3.06 -3.21 13.18
N LEU A 22 1.95 -2.77 12.65
CA LEU A 22 1.08 -1.79 13.30
C LEU A 22 -0.06 -2.49 14.02
N TYR A 23 0.27 -3.01 15.20
CA TYR A 23 -0.69 -3.54 16.16
C TYR A 23 -1.36 -2.40 16.94
N ASP A 24 -2.59 -2.62 17.38
CA ASP A 24 -3.22 -1.75 18.36
C ASP A 24 -2.63 -1.97 19.77
N THR A 25 -3.29 -1.55 20.82
CA THR A 25 -2.78 -1.68 22.20
C THR A 25 -3.60 -2.68 23.03
N LEU A 26 -4.49 -3.43 22.39
CA LEU A 26 -5.34 -4.42 23.04
C LEU A 26 -4.84 -5.82 22.67
N PRO A 27 -4.73 -6.74 23.66
CA PRO A 27 -4.28 -8.09 23.39
C PRO A 27 -5.26 -8.85 22.50
N SER A 28 -4.75 -9.50 21.46
CA SER A 28 -5.55 -10.35 20.59
C SER A 28 -5.92 -11.67 21.28
N LYS A 29 -7.08 -12.22 20.91
CA LYS A 29 -7.50 -13.57 21.29
C LYS A 29 -7.20 -14.63 20.24
N PHE A 30 -6.72 -14.20 19.06
CA PHE A 30 -6.60 -15.06 17.88
C PHE A 30 -5.15 -15.36 17.47
N TYR A 31 -4.20 -14.52 17.88
CA TYR A 31 -2.77 -14.65 17.59
C TYR A 31 -1.95 -14.03 18.73
N ASP A 32 -0.66 -14.36 18.78
CA ASP A 32 0.26 -13.85 19.81
C ASP A 32 0.83 -12.48 19.38
N ASP A 33 0.30 -11.42 19.97
CA ASP A 33 0.75 -10.04 19.85
C ASP A 33 1.44 -9.55 21.14
N SER A 34 1.71 -10.42 22.09
CA SER A 34 2.23 -10.10 23.43
C SER A 34 3.50 -9.25 23.41
N ALA A 35 4.33 -9.40 22.36
CA ALA A 35 5.52 -8.57 22.16
C ALA A 35 5.15 -7.08 21.96
N TYR A 36 3.97 -6.78 21.43
CA TYR A 36 3.44 -5.44 21.16
C TYR A 36 2.45 -4.99 22.26
N SER A 37 2.84 -5.17 23.48
CA SER A 37 2.13 -4.67 24.68
C SER A 37 3.03 -3.71 25.47
N PRO A 38 2.50 -2.93 26.43
CA PRO A 38 3.31 -2.05 27.28
C PRO A 38 4.38 -2.80 28.09
N GLN A 39 4.14 -4.05 28.46
CA GLN A 39 5.06 -4.93 29.18
C GLN A 39 5.85 -5.85 28.26
N GLY A 40 5.46 -5.94 26.99
CA GLY A 40 6.10 -6.78 26.00
C GLY A 40 7.47 -6.26 25.55
N ARG A 41 8.15 -7.06 24.73
CA ARG A 41 9.51 -6.75 24.25
C ARG A 41 9.58 -5.42 23.52
N MET A 42 8.53 -5.02 22.77
CA MET A 42 8.48 -3.78 22.01
C MET A 42 8.03 -2.59 22.87
N ARG A 43 7.56 -2.84 24.11
CA ARG A 43 7.01 -1.81 25.01
C ARG A 43 6.02 -0.90 24.28
N TRP A 44 5.08 -1.55 23.57
CA TRP A 44 4.12 -0.86 22.70
C TRP A 44 2.96 -0.31 23.52
N ASP A 45 3.00 0.99 23.80
CA ASP A 45 2.00 1.71 24.57
C ASP A 45 1.13 2.64 23.66
N THR A 46 0.08 3.19 24.23
CA THR A 46 -0.84 4.09 23.53
C THR A 46 -0.13 5.32 22.93
N ARG A 47 0.94 5.84 23.58
CA ARG A 47 1.70 6.99 23.07
C ARG A 47 2.47 6.61 21.80
N ARG A 48 3.10 5.44 21.78
CA ARG A 48 3.84 4.93 20.61
C ARG A 48 2.89 4.59 19.47
N TYR A 49 1.76 3.98 19.81
CA TYR A 49 0.69 3.69 18.85
C TYR A 49 0.18 4.97 18.17
N ARG A 50 -0.24 5.97 18.93
CA ARG A 50 -0.72 7.25 18.39
C ARG A 50 0.33 7.93 17.52
N ARG A 51 1.59 7.94 17.97
CA ARG A 51 2.70 8.50 17.18
C ARG A 51 2.88 7.77 15.86
N LYS A 52 2.70 6.45 15.84
CA LYS A 52 2.79 5.66 14.61
C LYS A 52 1.61 5.95 13.67
N ILE A 53 0.39 6.06 14.19
CA ILE A 53 -0.78 6.48 13.42
C ILE A 53 -0.54 7.84 12.76
N GLU A 54 -0.13 8.86 13.54
CA GLU A 54 0.21 10.19 13.03
C GLU A 54 1.30 10.15 11.94
N ASN A 55 2.32 9.33 12.12
CA ASN A 55 3.39 9.17 11.15
C ASN A 55 2.89 8.54 9.83
N VAL A 56 2.05 7.51 9.92
CA VAL A 56 1.46 6.87 8.73
C VAL A 56 0.53 7.84 8.01
N ALA A 57 -0.38 8.50 8.73
CA ALA A 57 -1.27 9.51 8.17
C ALA A 57 -0.51 10.62 7.45
N ARG A 58 0.55 11.16 8.07
CA ARG A 58 1.42 12.16 7.44
C ARG A 58 2.03 11.70 6.12
N VAL A 59 2.40 10.41 6.01
CA VAL A 59 2.92 9.85 4.75
C VAL A 59 1.80 9.79 3.71
N VAL A 60 0.62 9.30 4.09
CA VAL A 60 -0.56 9.20 3.23
C VAL A 60 -0.95 10.57 2.67
N ASP A 61 -1.11 11.58 3.55
CA ASP A 61 -1.47 12.94 3.14
C ASP A 61 -0.42 13.56 2.22
N SER A 62 0.86 13.38 2.56
CA SER A 62 1.96 13.92 1.76
C SER A 62 2.09 13.28 0.39
N MET A 63 1.61 12.03 0.20
CA MET A 63 1.50 11.39 -1.12
C MET A 63 0.32 11.95 -1.92
N GLY A 64 -0.83 12.19 -1.28
CA GLY A 64 -2.04 12.71 -1.93
C GLY A 64 -2.57 11.81 -3.04
N MET A 65 -2.50 10.49 -2.84
CA MET A 65 -2.96 9.49 -3.82
C MET A 65 -4.47 9.26 -3.71
N ASP A 66 -5.08 8.84 -4.82
CA ASP A 66 -6.51 8.50 -4.85
C ASP A 66 -6.79 7.19 -4.09
N VAL A 67 -5.82 6.27 -4.13
CA VAL A 67 -5.86 4.99 -3.42
C VAL A 67 -4.51 4.71 -2.78
N VAL A 68 -4.51 4.33 -1.49
CA VAL A 68 -3.31 3.92 -0.75
C VAL A 68 -3.54 2.55 -0.12
N ALA A 69 -2.84 1.55 -0.64
CA ALA A 69 -2.82 0.21 -0.08
C ALA A 69 -1.80 0.12 1.05
N LEU A 70 -2.25 -0.27 2.23
CA LEU A 70 -1.42 -0.45 3.42
C LEU A 70 -1.28 -1.93 3.73
N SER A 71 -0.07 -2.37 4.05
CA SER A 71 0.24 -3.70 4.57
C SER A 71 0.81 -3.61 5.98
N GLY A 72 0.52 -4.61 6.82
CA GLY A 72 0.99 -4.62 8.21
C GLY A 72 0.04 -3.91 9.17
N VAL A 73 -1.24 -3.85 8.84
CA VAL A 73 -2.33 -3.28 9.64
C VAL A 73 -3.05 -4.41 10.36
N GLU A 74 -3.15 -4.35 11.68
CA GLU A 74 -3.70 -5.44 12.47
C GLU A 74 -5.19 -5.66 12.25
N ASN A 75 -5.99 -4.59 12.34
CA ASN A 75 -7.43 -4.71 12.36
C ASN A 75 -8.13 -3.45 11.83
N GLU A 76 -9.47 -3.52 11.77
CA GLU A 76 -10.30 -2.42 11.29
C GLU A 76 -10.15 -1.15 12.12
N ARG A 77 -9.95 -1.27 13.44
CA ARG A 77 -9.73 -0.13 14.33
C ARG A 77 -8.47 0.64 13.92
N VAL A 78 -7.37 -0.08 13.66
CA VAL A 78 -6.13 0.55 13.21
C VAL A 78 -6.31 1.25 11.86
N ALA A 79 -7.02 0.61 10.92
CA ALA A 79 -7.32 1.21 9.62
C ALA A 79 -8.14 2.50 9.75
N ARG A 80 -9.15 2.49 10.63
CA ARG A 80 -9.97 3.66 10.95
C ARG A 80 -9.14 4.77 11.60
N ASP A 81 -8.35 4.43 12.62
CA ASP A 81 -7.53 5.40 13.34
C ASP A 81 -6.53 6.09 12.40
N ILE A 82 -6.01 5.38 11.36
CA ILE A 82 -5.18 5.99 10.31
C ILE A 82 -6.00 6.95 9.46
N ALA A 83 -7.18 6.52 8.97
CA ALA A 83 -8.03 7.35 8.13
C ALA A 83 -8.50 8.62 8.84
N GLU A 84 -8.90 8.51 10.11
CA GLU A 84 -9.29 9.65 10.95
C GLU A 84 -8.13 10.61 11.28
N ALA A 85 -6.88 10.13 11.25
CA ALA A 85 -5.69 10.95 11.47
C ALA A 85 -5.17 11.64 10.20
N CYS A 86 -5.66 11.28 9.02
CA CYS A 86 -5.34 11.95 7.78
C CYS A 86 -6.05 13.31 7.68
N ASP A 87 -5.37 14.30 7.08
CA ASP A 87 -5.98 15.58 6.70
C ASP A 87 -6.91 15.42 5.48
N GLY A 88 -6.62 14.43 4.60
CA GLY A 88 -7.45 14.07 3.46
C GLY A 88 -8.69 13.28 3.88
N ASP A 89 -9.80 13.46 3.14
CA ASP A 89 -11.06 12.75 3.40
C ASP A 89 -10.99 11.30 2.86
N TYR A 90 -10.17 10.48 3.52
CA TYR A 90 -10.00 9.07 3.18
C TYR A 90 -11.05 8.20 3.84
N ALA A 91 -11.81 7.46 3.03
CA ALA A 91 -12.51 6.28 3.48
C ALA A 91 -11.55 5.08 3.54
N TYR A 92 -11.93 4.01 4.24
CA TYR A 92 -11.08 2.83 4.38
C TYR A 92 -11.84 1.52 4.17
N ILE A 93 -11.09 0.50 3.77
CA ILE A 93 -11.51 -0.90 3.72
C ILE A 93 -10.47 -1.72 4.47
N HIS A 94 -10.92 -2.59 5.36
CA HIS A 94 -10.10 -3.61 6.01
C HIS A 94 -10.84 -4.94 5.97
N ARG A 95 -10.10 -6.05 5.79
CA ARG A 95 -10.60 -7.42 5.93
C ARG A 95 -9.51 -8.31 6.48
N THR A 96 -9.87 -9.21 7.36
CA THR A 96 -8.98 -10.26 7.86
C THR A 96 -8.67 -11.26 6.74
N THR A 97 -7.40 -11.58 6.54
CA THR A 97 -6.90 -12.44 5.46
C THR A 97 -6.19 -13.70 5.97
N ASP A 98 -6.39 -14.09 7.23
CA ASP A 98 -5.75 -15.24 7.89
C ASP A 98 -4.23 -15.25 7.75
N SER A 99 -3.60 -14.11 7.98
CA SER A 99 -2.16 -13.92 7.84
C SER A 99 -1.31 -14.71 8.85
N GLY A 100 -1.92 -15.23 9.90
CA GLY A 100 -1.28 -16.02 10.96
C GLY A 100 -0.54 -15.19 12.01
N ASP A 101 -0.04 -14.01 11.65
CA ASP A 101 0.57 -13.02 12.54
C ASP A 101 -0.40 -11.89 12.92
N GLY A 102 -1.64 -11.95 12.44
CA GLY A 102 -2.67 -10.94 12.69
C GLY A 102 -2.47 -9.64 11.94
N LEU A 103 -1.48 -9.56 11.04
CA LEU A 103 -1.20 -8.37 10.26
C LEU A 103 -1.77 -8.51 8.84
N ASP A 104 -2.77 -7.74 8.57
CA ASP A 104 -3.53 -7.76 7.33
C ASP A 104 -3.30 -6.50 6.47
N PHE A 105 -4.29 -6.17 5.67
CA PHE A 105 -4.26 -5.05 4.74
C PHE A 105 -5.36 -4.06 5.02
N ALA A 106 -5.08 -2.79 4.72
CA ALA A 106 -6.10 -1.76 4.59
C ALA A 106 -5.95 -1.05 3.24
N LEU A 107 -7.07 -0.63 2.67
CA LEU A 107 -7.11 0.26 1.52
C LEU A 107 -7.73 1.57 1.97
N LEU A 108 -6.98 2.66 1.88
CA LEU A 108 -7.50 4.01 2.01
C LEU A 108 -7.83 4.54 0.61
N TYR A 109 -8.93 5.27 0.46
CA TYR A 109 -9.32 5.80 -0.83
C TYR A 109 -10.13 7.09 -0.71
N LEU A 110 -10.00 7.96 -1.70
CA LEU A 110 -10.81 9.16 -1.83
C LEU A 110 -12.13 8.81 -2.52
N GLY A 111 -13.25 9.04 -1.83
CA GLY A 111 -14.57 8.65 -2.30
C GLY A 111 -15.07 9.38 -3.56
N ASP A 112 -14.48 10.51 -3.92
CA ASP A 112 -14.76 11.24 -5.16
C ASP A 112 -13.97 10.74 -6.38
N SER A 113 -12.97 9.87 -6.15
CA SER A 113 -12.08 9.35 -7.19
C SER A 113 -12.21 7.84 -7.40
N PHE A 114 -12.53 7.07 -6.35
CA PHE A 114 -12.64 5.62 -6.39
C PHE A 114 -13.89 5.13 -5.68
N PHE A 115 -14.70 4.29 -6.36
CA PHE A 115 -15.95 3.73 -5.86
C PHE A 115 -15.85 2.21 -5.74
N PRO A 116 -15.52 1.67 -4.55
CA PRO A 116 -15.45 0.22 -4.32
C PRO A 116 -16.80 -0.46 -4.58
N ARG A 117 -16.77 -1.57 -5.33
CA ARG A 117 -17.95 -2.38 -5.69
C ARG A 117 -17.93 -3.75 -5.03
N ARG A 118 -16.75 -4.37 -4.99
CA ARG A 118 -16.56 -5.69 -4.41
C ARG A 118 -15.25 -5.76 -3.62
N VAL A 119 -15.30 -6.40 -2.46
CA VAL A 119 -14.13 -6.63 -1.60
C VAL A 119 -14.02 -8.12 -1.36
N THR A 120 -12.93 -8.72 -1.77
CA THR A 120 -12.69 -10.16 -1.65
C THR A 120 -11.40 -10.39 -0.86
N PRO A 121 -11.47 -10.87 0.39
CA PRO A 121 -10.31 -11.33 1.11
C PRO A 121 -9.92 -12.73 0.63
N TRP A 122 -8.62 -12.95 0.44
CA TRP A 122 -8.01 -14.25 0.24
C TRP A 122 -6.96 -14.48 1.32
N ARG A 123 -6.52 -15.72 1.47
CA ARG A 123 -5.45 -16.00 2.42
C ARG A 123 -4.17 -15.26 2.02
N GLY A 124 -3.79 -14.23 2.79
CA GLY A 124 -2.60 -13.42 2.57
C GLY A 124 -2.72 -12.38 1.45
N ALA A 125 -3.93 -12.13 0.92
CA ALA A 125 -4.19 -11.08 -0.06
C ALA A 125 -5.58 -10.44 0.11
N LEU A 126 -5.72 -9.20 -0.37
CA LEU A 126 -6.98 -8.48 -0.42
C LEU A 126 -7.20 -7.93 -1.83
N CYS A 127 -8.35 -8.23 -2.43
CA CYS A 127 -8.76 -7.63 -3.69
C CYS A 127 -9.91 -6.66 -3.47
N VAL A 128 -9.78 -5.46 -4.00
CA VAL A 128 -10.84 -4.45 -4.04
C VAL A 128 -11.09 -4.08 -5.49
N GLU A 129 -12.28 -4.44 -5.98
CA GLU A 129 -12.75 -4.05 -7.30
C GLU A 129 -13.61 -2.80 -7.16
N GLY A 130 -13.42 -1.84 -8.04
CA GLY A 130 -14.14 -0.59 -8.01
C GLY A 130 -14.11 0.13 -9.35
N GLU A 131 -14.69 1.30 -9.35
CA GLU A 131 -14.76 2.20 -10.50
C GLU A 131 -13.99 3.48 -10.19
N THR A 132 -13.18 3.90 -11.15
CA THR A 132 -12.61 5.25 -11.19
C THR A 132 -13.47 6.11 -12.13
N ARG A 133 -13.08 7.34 -12.40
CA ARG A 133 -13.82 8.23 -13.32
C ARG A 133 -13.92 7.72 -14.76
N GLY A 134 -13.04 6.83 -15.19
CA GLY A 134 -12.97 6.42 -16.60
C GLY A 134 -12.89 4.92 -16.83
N ARG A 135 -12.74 4.11 -15.77
CA ARG A 135 -12.55 2.65 -15.93
C ARG A 135 -12.88 1.85 -14.68
N THR A 136 -13.10 0.56 -14.88
CA THR A 136 -13.09 -0.40 -13.78
C THR A 136 -11.65 -0.75 -13.41
N LEU A 137 -11.38 -0.90 -12.11
CA LEU A 137 -10.08 -1.18 -11.56
C LEU A 137 -10.16 -2.25 -10.47
N ALA A 138 -9.29 -3.25 -10.53
CA ALA A 138 -9.06 -4.18 -9.44
C ALA A 138 -7.70 -3.89 -8.79
N VAL A 139 -7.72 -3.52 -7.52
CA VAL A 139 -6.53 -3.31 -6.69
C VAL A 139 -6.32 -4.57 -5.85
N VAL A 140 -5.24 -5.28 -6.10
CA VAL A 140 -4.86 -6.49 -5.36
C VAL A 140 -3.65 -6.18 -4.49
N ILE A 141 -3.79 -6.42 -3.19
CA ILE A 141 -2.70 -6.26 -2.21
C ILE A 141 -2.25 -7.64 -1.79
N ASP A 142 -0.96 -7.95 -1.96
CA ASP A 142 -0.39 -9.25 -1.61
C ASP A 142 0.95 -9.05 -0.89
N ARG A 143 1.11 -9.69 0.27
CA ARG A 143 2.30 -9.54 1.11
C ARG A 143 3.40 -10.55 0.79
N ARG A 144 3.11 -11.68 0.18
CA ARG A 144 4.03 -12.83 0.12
C ARG A 144 4.16 -13.53 -1.21
N SER A 145 3.56 -13.06 -2.26
CA SER A 145 3.53 -13.75 -3.57
C SER A 145 3.02 -15.21 -3.48
N THR A 146 2.14 -15.51 -2.53
CA THR A 146 1.85 -16.91 -2.16
C THR A 146 0.71 -17.51 -2.91
N SER A 147 0.02 -16.77 -3.74
CA SER A 147 -1.26 -17.29 -4.18
C SER A 147 -1.36 -17.53 -5.67
N LEU A 148 -1.12 -18.80 -6.02
CA LEU A 148 -1.73 -19.42 -7.21
C LEU A 148 -3.23 -19.10 -7.28
N GLY A 149 -3.89 -18.90 -6.12
CA GLY A 149 -5.29 -18.46 -6.00
C GLY A 149 -5.56 -17.05 -6.50
N VAL A 150 -4.65 -16.09 -6.26
CA VAL A 150 -4.73 -14.75 -6.83
C VAL A 150 -4.64 -14.83 -8.35
N LEU A 151 -3.75 -15.67 -8.88
CA LEU A 151 -3.57 -15.87 -10.32
C LEU A 151 -4.75 -16.57 -10.97
N ILE A 152 -5.45 -17.46 -10.26
CA ILE A 152 -6.67 -18.13 -10.77
C ILE A 152 -7.86 -17.15 -10.77
N ALA A 153 -8.03 -16.37 -9.72
CA ALA A 153 -9.04 -15.32 -9.66
C ALA A 153 -8.77 -14.22 -10.71
N GLU A 154 -7.55 -14.02 -11.11
CA GLU A 154 -7.11 -13.09 -12.14
C GLU A 154 -7.80 -13.29 -13.50
N LYS A 155 -8.06 -14.52 -13.93
CA LYS A 155 -8.78 -14.79 -15.19
C LYS A 155 -10.19 -14.21 -15.21
N GLU A 156 -10.89 -14.21 -14.09
CA GLU A 156 -12.22 -13.60 -13.98
C GLU A 156 -12.13 -12.10 -13.81
N LEU A 157 -11.16 -11.62 -13.03
CA LEU A 157 -10.92 -10.18 -12.82
C LEU A 157 -10.57 -9.48 -14.13
N ARG A 158 -9.69 -10.05 -14.96
CA ARG A 158 -9.25 -9.50 -16.25
C ARG A 158 -10.34 -9.37 -17.30
N ARG A 159 -11.41 -10.11 -17.17
CA ARG A 159 -12.55 -9.96 -18.11
C ARG A 159 -13.26 -8.63 -17.95
N ASN A 160 -13.15 -8.02 -16.77
CA ASN A 160 -13.99 -6.89 -16.39
C ASN A 160 -13.22 -5.67 -15.88
N ASN A 161 -11.91 -5.79 -15.57
CA ASN A 161 -11.15 -4.75 -14.88
C ASN A 161 -9.74 -4.61 -15.43
N ASN A 162 -9.18 -3.39 -15.34
CA ASN A 162 -7.74 -3.21 -15.30
C ASN A 162 -7.22 -3.65 -13.93
N ILE A 163 -6.04 -4.27 -13.87
CA ILE A 163 -5.51 -4.85 -12.64
C ILE A 163 -4.24 -4.14 -12.21
N ILE A 164 -4.16 -3.81 -10.92
CA ILE A 164 -2.94 -3.38 -10.24
C ILE A 164 -2.68 -4.32 -9.08
N ILE A 165 -1.53 -5.01 -9.08
CA ILE A 165 -1.06 -5.85 -7.99
C ILE A 165 0.05 -5.12 -7.24
N LEU A 166 -0.09 -5.01 -5.92
CA LEU A 166 0.77 -4.26 -5.04
C LEU A 166 1.30 -5.16 -3.92
N GLY A 167 2.59 -5.10 -3.64
CA GLY A 167 3.12 -5.84 -2.50
C GLY A 167 4.58 -6.26 -2.59
N SER A 168 4.97 -7.13 -1.65
CA SER A 168 6.35 -7.62 -1.54
C SER A 168 6.57 -8.85 -2.44
N HIS A 169 6.89 -8.63 -3.70
CA HIS A 169 7.03 -9.68 -4.71
C HIS A 169 8.51 -9.89 -5.09
N ASN A 170 9.14 -10.88 -4.50
CA ASN A 170 10.55 -11.16 -4.76
C ASN A 170 10.82 -12.16 -5.89
N LYS A 171 9.82 -12.92 -6.38
CA LYS A 171 10.07 -14.11 -7.22
C LYS A 171 8.99 -14.45 -8.25
N LEU A 172 7.89 -13.73 -8.37
CA LEU A 172 6.89 -14.06 -9.37
C LEU A 172 7.19 -13.34 -10.69
N ASN A 173 7.18 -14.10 -11.77
CA ASN A 173 7.19 -13.57 -13.13
C ASN A 173 5.74 -13.32 -13.55
N PHE A 174 5.28 -12.09 -13.43
CA PHE A 174 3.94 -11.70 -13.83
C PHE A 174 3.81 -11.45 -15.35
N ASP A 175 4.92 -11.44 -16.09
CA ASP A 175 4.91 -11.24 -17.56
C ASP A 175 4.13 -12.36 -18.26
N GLU A 176 4.16 -13.60 -17.74
CA GLU A 176 3.37 -14.73 -18.24
C GLU A 176 1.86 -14.48 -18.17
N TYR A 177 1.46 -13.56 -17.31
CA TYR A 177 0.08 -13.13 -17.11
C TYR A 177 -0.22 -11.79 -17.79
N GLY A 178 0.74 -11.24 -18.59
CA GLY A 178 0.62 -9.96 -19.27
C GLY A 178 0.61 -8.75 -18.33
N LEU A 179 1.13 -8.89 -17.11
CA LEU A 179 1.32 -7.80 -16.16
C LEU A 179 2.77 -7.33 -16.19
N THR A 180 2.96 -6.05 -16.32
CA THR A 180 4.28 -5.41 -16.37
C THR A 180 4.72 -4.96 -14.98
N ASP A 181 5.99 -5.23 -14.61
CA ASP A 181 6.61 -4.65 -13.41
C ASP A 181 6.87 -3.15 -13.62
N MET A 182 5.97 -2.32 -13.10
CA MET A 182 6.03 -0.86 -13.21
C MET A 182 7.18 -0.26 -12.39
N THR A 183 7.65 -0.94 -11.33
CA THR A 183 8.77 -0.48 -10.50
C THR A 183 10.14 -0.74 -11.11
N SER A 184 10.23 -1.56 -12.15
CA SER A 184 11.49 -1.95 -12.79
C SER A 184 12.29 -0.75 -13.33
N GLY A 185 11.62 0.32 -13.77
CA GLY A 185 12.26 1.55 -14.21
C GLY A 185 13.00 2.28 -13.08
N ALA A 186 12.38 2.39 -11.92
CA ALA A 186 12.98 2.97 -10.72
C ALA A 186 14.17 2.13 -10.25
N GLU A 187 14.03 0.80 -10.22
CA GLU A 187 15.09 -0.13 -9.83
C GLU A 187 16.31 -0.03 -10.76
N ARG A 188 16.10 -0.03 -12.08
CA ARG A 188 17.19 0.18 -13.06
C ARG A 188 17.90 1.52 -12.92
N ALA A 189 17.20 2.54 -12.42
CA ALA A 189 17.77 3.85 -12.09
C ALA A 189 18.46 3.88 -10.71
N GLY A 190 18.68 2.71 -10.07
CA GLY A 190 19.33 2.59 -8.75
C GLY A 190 18.47 3.02 -7.56
N ARG A 191 17.17 3.25 -7.78
CA ARG A 191 16.25 3.57 -6.69
C ARG A 191 15.61 2.31 -6.14
N GLY A 192 15.63 2.18 -4.81
CA GLY A 192 14.95 1.12 -4.06
C GLY A 192 14.06 1.70 -2.98
N ASN A 193 13.18 0.90 -2.45
CA ASN A 193 12.29 1.31 -1.36
C ASN A 193 12.71 0.77 0.01
N ARG A 194 13.71 -0.11 0.07
CA ARG A 194 14.30 -0.62 1.32
C ARG A 194 15.82 -0.55 1.27
N PHE A 195 16.43 -0.13 2.38
CA PHE A 195 17.88 -0.20 2.55
C PHE A 195 18.28 -1.42 3.39
N ARG A 196 19.06 -2.33 2.83
CA ARG A 196 19.50 -3.56 3.50
C ARG A 196 20.92 -3.93 3.07
N ARG A 197 21.75 -4.36 4.02
CA ARG A 197 23.14 -4.82 3.77
C ARG A 197 23.96 -3.82 2.95
N GLY A 198 23.82 -2.53 3.28
CA GLY A 198 24.59 -1.46 2.63
C GLY A 198 24.12 -1.02 1.26
N ARG A 199 22.97 -1.50 0.77
CA ARG A 199 22.41 -1.14 -0.54
C ARG A 199 20.91 -0.92 -0.50
N TRP A 200 20.43 -0.12 -1.44
CA TRP A 200 19.03 0.01 -1.77
C TRP A 200 18.57 -1.20 -2.58
N GLU A 201 17.38 -1.71 -2.29
CA GLU A 201 16.72 -2.78 -3.02
C GLU A 201 15.23 -2.44 -3.23
N MET A 202 14.68 -2.86 -4.36
CA MET A 202 13.25 -2.77 -4.62
C MET A 202 12.59 -4.02 -4.01
N ARG A 203 12.04 -3.88 -2.80
CA ARG A 203 11.34 -4.95 -2.08
C ARG A 203 9.88 -5.02 -2.47
N ASP A 204 9.23 -3.86 -2.48
CA ASP A 204 7.81 -3.75 -2.77
C ASP A 204 7.65 -3.32 -4.22
N ARG A 205 6.73 -3.95 -4.92
CA ARG A 205 6.56 -3.81 -6.36
C ARG A 205 5.12 -3.52 -6.73
N ILE A 206 4.94 -2.96 -7.92
CA ILE A 206 3.66 -2.70 -8.55
C ILE A 206 3.67 -3.37 -9.91
N PHE A 207 2.73 -4.30 -10.13
CA PHE A 207 2.47 -4.93 -11.41
C PHE A 207 1.13 -4.46 -11.95
N ALA A 208 1.06 -4.14 -13.23
CA ALA A 208 -0.18 -3.66 -13.83
C ALA A 208 -0.26 -4.04 -15.33
N ASP A 209 -1.49 -4.08 -15.83
CA ASP A 209 -1.82 -4.22 -17.25
C ASP A 209 -2.33 -2.90 -17.88
N LEU A 210 -1.83 -1.78 -17.36
CA LEU A 210 -2.22 -0.45 -17.81
C LEU A 210 -1.51 -0.10 -19.14
N ALA A 211 -2.29 0.26 -20.14
CA ALA A 211 -1.78 0.61 -21.47
C ALA A 211 -1.38 2.10 -21.63
N ASP A 212 -1.70 2.93 -20.64
CA ASP A 212 -1.56 4.38 -20.73
C ASP A 212 -0.22 4.89 -20.22
N SER A 213 -0.01 6.21 -20.39
CA SER A 213 1.15 6.90 -19.84
C SER A 213 1.24 6.71 -18.34
N VAL A 214 2.25 5.96 -17.88
CA VAL A 214 2.41 5.54 -16.50
C VAL A 214 3.67 6.12 -15.91
N ARG A 215 3.57 6.75 -14.75
CA ARG A 215 4.71 7.13 -13.92
C ARG A 215 4.70 6.29 -12.65
N CYS A 216 5.75 5.49 -12.44
CA CYS A 216 5.95 4.70 -11.23
C CYS A 216 7.29 5.01 -10.59
N ASP A 217 7.33 5.19 -9.28
CA ASP A 217 8.55 5.48 -8.54
C ASP A 217 8.42 5.15 -7.05
N VAL A 218 9.51 5.39 -6.31
CA VAL A 218 9.56 5.34 -4.84
C VAL A 218 9.24 6.73 -4.29
N TYR A 219 8.33 6.79 -3.31
CA TYR A 219 8.01 8.05 -2.65
C TYR A 219 9.00 8.35 -1.53
N ILE A 220 9.73 9.44 -1.66
CA ILE A 220 10.78 9.86 -0.73
C ILE A 220 10.56 11.30 -0.31
N ARG A 221 10.66 11.55 1.01
CA ARG A 221 10.78 12.88 1.61
C ARG A 221 11.92 12.87 2.63
N SER A 222 12.64 13.97 2.77
CA SER A 222 13.79 14.07 3.69
C SER A 222 13.44 13.70 5.13
N TRP A 223 12.25 14.07 5.60
CA TRP A 223 11.78 13.75 6.95
C TRP A 223 11.46 12.26 7.18
N MET A 224 11.33 11.45 6.11
CA MET A 224 11.19 9.98 6.19
C MET A 224 12.53 9.27 6.37
N LEU A 225 13.64 9.99 6.24
CA LEU A 225 14.98 9.43 6.27
C LEU A 225 15.71 9.75 7.56
N MET A 226 16.66 8.91 7.90
CA MET A 226 17.68 9.16 8.89
C MET A 226 18.79 10.07 8.32
N PRO A 227 19.67 10.65 9.14
CA PRO A 227 20.77 11.48 8.64
C PRO A 227 21.72 10.78 7.66
N ASP A 228 21.80 9.44 7.75
CA ASP A 228 22.59 8.61 6.83
C ASP A 228 21.86 8.22 5.54
N GLY A 229 20.68 8.79 5.30
CA GLY A 229 19.88 8.59 4.10
C GLY A 229 19.01 7.33 4.11
N ARG A 230 19.08 6.46 5.11
CA ARG A 230 18.22 5.27 5.22
C ARG A 230 16.81 5.61 5.66
N PRO A 231 15.78 4.80 5.34
CA PRO A 231 14.45 4.96 5.89
C PRO A 231 14.48 4.98 7.42
N ARG A 232 13.70 5.85 8.01
CA ARG A 232 13.58 5.96 9.47
C ARG A 232 12.52 4.98 9.98
N PRO A 233 12.90 3.83 10.57
CA PRO A 233 11.98 2.78 10.97
C PRO A 233 11.22 3.13 12.26
N THR A 234 10.15 2.41 12.54
CA THR A 234 9.48 2.45 13.85
C THR A 234 10.36 1.82 14.92
N PHE A 235 11.00 0.71 14.57
CA PHE A 235 11.91 -0.03 15.44
C PHE A 235 13.20 -0.44 14.70
N ASP A 236 14.31 -0.47 15.43
CA ASP A 236 15.54 -1.15 15.04
C ASP A 236 15.76 -2.32 16.03
N GLY A 237 15.42 -3.53 15.59
CA GLY A 237 15.25 -4.65 16.50
C GLY A 237 14.12 -4.39 17.51
N ALA A 238 14.44 -4.37 18.81
CA ALA A 238 13.48 -4.00 19.86
C ALA A 238 13.59 -2.52 20.29
N LYS A 239 14.56 -1.78 19.76
CA LYS A 239 14.75 -0.36 20.08
C LYS A 239 13.72 0.48 19.33
N TYR A 240 12.90 1.22 20.08
CA TYR A 240 11.96 2.18 19.49
C TYR A 240 12.69 3.39 18.90
N CYS A 241 12.48 3.63 17.61
CA CYS A 241 13.06 4.76 16.87
C CYS A 241 12.03 5.86 16.56
N GLY A 242 10.74 5.55 16.71
CA GLY A 242 9.64 6.52 16.51
C GLY A 242 9.57 7.08 15.11
N GLY A 243 10.02 6.31 14.12
CA GLY A 243 9.98 6.69 12.71
C GLY A 243 8.72 6.22 11.99
N PHE A 244 8.85 6.06 10.69
CA PHE A 244 7.76 5.77 9.76
C PHE A 244 7.65 4.27 9.45
N ALA A 245 8.57 3.75 8.66
CA ALA A 245 8.74 2.34 8.34
C ALA A 245 10.15 2.08 7.80
N SER A 246 10.58 0.82 7.76
CA SER A 246 11.84 0.39 7.15
C SER A 246 11.80 0.35 5.62
N CYS A 247 10.60 0.43 5.05
CA CYS A 247 10.36 0.56 3.62
C CYS A 247 9.71 1.92 3.31
N LEU A 248 10.09 2.49 2.17
CA LEU A 248 9.44 3.68 1.62
C LEU A 248 8.25 3.24 0.74
N PRO A 249 7.19 4.04 0.62
CA PRO A 249 6.10 3.72 -0.29
C PRO A 249 6.55 3.66 -1.75
N VAL A 250 5.90 2.82 -2.55
CA VAL A 250 5.96 2.84 -4.00
C VAL A 250 4.64 3.32 -4.57
N PHE A 251 4.65 4.01 -5.69
CA PHE A 251 3.45 4.59 -6.27
C PHE A 251 3.43 4.52 -7.78
N ILE A 252 2.22 4.59 -8.35
CA ILE A 252 1.96 4.68 -9.77
C ILE A 252 0.91 5.77 -10.02
N TYR A 253 1.15 6.58 -11.05
CA TYR A 253 0.15 7.45 -11.66
C TYR A 253 -0.15 6.97 -13.06
N PHE A 254 -1.40 7.02 -13.47
CA PHE A 254 -1.83 6.77 -14.83
C PHE A 254 -2.94 7.73 -15.25
N ASP A 255 -3.01 8.02 -16.53
CA ASP A 255 -4.06 8.87 -17.07
C ASP A 255 -5.38 8.07 -17.17
N GLU A 256 -6.47 8.68 -16.74
CA GLU A 256 -7.81 8.13 -16.98
C GLU A 256 -8.25 8.57 -18.37
N THR A 257 -8.03 7.70 -19.37
CA THR A 257 -8.63 7.92 -20.69
C THR A 257 -10.11 7.65 -20.59
N VAL A 258 -10.92 8.69 -20.77
CA VAL A 258 -12.36 8.52 -20.98
C VAL A 258 -12.53 7.79 -22.32
N GLY A 259 -12.86 6.50 -22.28
CA GLY A 259 -13.24 5.74 -23.47
C GLY A 259 -14.52 6.36 -24.04
N TYR A 260 -14.44 6.87 -25.26
CA TYR A 260 -15.59 7.31 -26.05
C TYR A 260 -16.28 6.10 -26.67
#